data_e2a6dd85171016a1974dbc207c3914f9
#
_entry.id   e2a6dd85171016a1974dbc207c3914f9
#
_cell.length_a   1.000
_cell.length_b   1.000
_cell.length_c   1.000
_cell.angle_alpha   90.00
_cell.angle_beta   90.00
_cell.angle_gamma   90.00
#
_symmetry.space_group_name_H-M   'P 1'
#
loop_
_entity.id
_entity.type
_entity.pdbx_description
1 polymer ?
#
loop_
_entity_poly.entity_id
_entity_poly.type
_entity_poly.pdbx_seq_one_letter_code
_entity_poly.pdbx_strand_id
1 'polypeptide(L)'
;MTVSLQNVTRSVDGIPTIRDVSLTLERGTLSVLLGPTLSGKTSIMRLLAGLDKPATGRVLVDGKDVTGIDVRKRSVAMVYQQFINYPSLTVYENIASPLRVQGKSREEIEKRVQEAARLLKLEPFLKRTPLQLSGGQQQRTAIARALVKGADLVLLDEPLANLDYKLREELRTELPRIFEASGAIFVYATTEPSEALLLGGDTVCMWEGQVLQVGSTPKVYRHPETMRVAQVFSDPPLNIVGIQKHSGSVQYAGGISAPASGLYAGLADGAYRVGFRAHQLEVANGIEGHHAFSATVTVTEITGSESFVHLNRDSSNWVAVLQGIHEYPPGHVLDAALDPNNVFVFDAADRLVAAPIAFSSEVRSGSREENASKKPSAM
;
A
#
# COMPACT_ATOMS: atom_id res chain seq x y z
N MET A 1 -13.46 -8.35 -19.73
CA MET A 1 -14.38 -7.61 -18.86
C MET A 1 -13.67 -6.38 -18.34
N THR A 2 -14.32 -5.25 -18.36
CA THR A 2 -13.89 -4.02 -17.70
C THR A 2 -14.97 -3.56 -16.73
N VAL A 3 -14.59 -2.96 -15.61
CA VAL A 3 -15.53 -2.30 -14.69
C VAL A 3 -15.08 -0.87 -14.52
N SER A 4 -15.97 0.11 -14.71
CA SER A 4 -15.62 1.51 -14.57
C SER A 4 -16.63 2.32 -13.78
N LEU A 5 -16.12 3.33 -13.09
CA LEU A 5 -16.86 4.42 -12.49
C LEU A 5 -16.67 5.65 -13.39
N GLN A 6 -17.73 6.39 -13.65
CA GLN A 6 -17.69 7.63 -14.43
C GLN A 6 -18.34 8.76 -13.65
N ASN A 7 -17.52 9.75 -13.26
CA ASN A 7 -17.91 10.98 -12.54
C ASN A 7 -18.82 10.69 -11.32
N VAL A 8 -18.44 9.66 -10.56
CA VAL A 8 -19.27 9.16 -9.46
C VAL A 8 -19.11 10.03 -8.23
N THR A 9 -20.23 10.46 -7.66
CA THR A 9 -20.29 11.08 -6.34
C THR A 9 -21.16 10.25 -5.40
N ARG A 10 -20.86 10.31 -4.10
CA ARG A 10 -21.68 9.68 -3.06
C ARG A 10 -21.56 10.42 -1.75
N SER A 11 -22.67 10.60 -1.07
CA SER A 11 -22.73 11.10 0.30
C SER A 11 -23.45 10.12 1.22
N VAL A 12 -23.08 10.08 2.48
CA VAL A 12 -23.74 9.34 3.54
C VAL A 12 -24.08 10.35 4.65
N ASP A 13 -25.34 10.42 5.02
CA ASP A 13 -25.83 11.38 6.03
C ASP A 13 -25.39 12.84 5.75
N GLY A 14 -25.39 13.23 4.46
CA GLY A 14 -24.97 14.55 4.00
C GLY A 14 -23.46 14.76 3.90
N ILE A 15 -22.64 13.80 4.35
CA ILE A 15 -21.18 13.89 4.29
C ILE A 15 -20.69 13.27 2.98
N PRO A 16 -19.95 13.99 2.11
CA PRO A 16 -19.39 13.45 0.90
C PRO A 16 -18.36 12.36 1.21
N THR A 17 -18.61 11.14 0.74
CA THR A 17 -17.68 10.00 0.89
C THR A 17 -16.95 9.68 -0.40
N ILE A 18 -17.50 10.07 -1.55
CA ILE A 18 -16.86 9.99 -2.87
C ILE A 18 -17.15 11.28 -3.62
N ARG A 19 -16.12 11.85 -4.24
CA ARG A 19 -16.14 13.16 -4.89
C ARG A 19 -15.59 13.05 -6.32
N ASP A 20 -16.51 12.99 -7.30
CA ASP A 20 -16.20 13.01 -8.73
C ASP A 20 -15.12 11.99 -9.17
N VAL A 21 -15.34 10.74 -8.78
CA VAL A 21 -14.38 9.67 -9.09
C VAL A 21 -14.69 9.04 -10.44
N SER A 22 -13.67 9.01 -11.30
CA SER A 22 -13.61 8.20 -12.51
C SER A 22 -12.46 7.21 -12.40
N LEU A 23 -12.75 5.92 -12.61
CA LEU A 23 -11.79 4.83 -12.44
C LEU A 23 -12.16 3.69 -13.39
N THR A 24 -11.19 3.10 -14.05
CA THR A 24 -11.39 1.89 -14.89
C THR A 24 -10.51 0.76 -14.37
N LEU A 25 -11.11 -0.42 -14.21
CA LEU A 25 -10.49 -1.65 -13.74
C LEU A 25 -10.59 -2.69 -14.85
N GLU A 26 -9.50 -3.37 -15.15
CA GLU A 26 -9.42 -4.30 -16.27
C GLU A 26 -9.34 -5.76 -15.81
N ARG A 27 -9.75 -6.67 -16.68
CA ARG A 27 -9.73 -8.11 -16.40
C ARG A 27 -8.29 -8.61 -16.24
N GLY A 28 -8.08 -9.50 -15.27
CA GLY A 28 -6.78 -10.08 -14.99
C GLY A 28 -5.82 -9.11 -14.30
N THR A 29 -6.32 -7.96 -13.80
CA THR A 29 -5.51 -7.00 -13.04
C THR A 29 -5.85 -7.04 -11.56
N LEU A 30 -4.83 -6.74 -10.76
CA LEU A 30 -4.98 -6.40 -9.36
C LEU A 30 -4.88 -4.88 -9.21
N SER A 31 -5.92 -4.27 -8.65
CA SER A 31 -5.93 -2.85 -8.31
C SER A 31 -5.96 -2.69 -6.79
N VAL A 32 -4.96 -2.04 -6.24
CA VAL A 32 -4.86 -1.74 -4.81
C VAL A 32 -5.40 -0.34 -4.54
N LEU A 33 -6.51 -0.24 -3.81
CA LEU A 33 -7.00 1.02 -3.28
C LEU A 33 -6.22 1.36 -2.02
N LEU A 34 -5.27 2.27 -2.13
CA LEU A 34 -4.41 2.71 -1.03
C LEU A 34 -4.85 4.07 -0.51
N GLY A 35 -5.00 4.20 0.78
CA GLY A 35 -5.32 5.48 1.42
C GLY A 35 -5.64 5.31 2.91
N PRO A 36 -5.61 6.38 3.68
CA PRO A 36 -5.90 6.32 5.11
C PRO A 36 -7.36 5.91 5.38
N THR A 37 -7.66 5.65 6.64
CA THR A 37 -9.04 5.43 7.09
C THR A 37 -9.91 6.62 6.65
N LEU A 38 -11.14 6.35 6.23
CA LEU A 38 -12.10 7.33 5.71
C LEU A 38 -11.74 7.96 4.35
N SER A 39 -10.73 7.48 3.65
CA SER A 39 -10.41 7.98 2.29
C SER A 39 -11.42 7.58 1.21
N GLY A 40 -12.42 6.73 1.53
CA GLY A 40 -13.48 6.33 0.60
C GLY A 40 -13.30 4.95 -0.04
N LYS A 41 -12.28 4.15 0.32
CA LYS A 41 -12.00 2.81 -0.23
C LYS A 41 -13.21 1.89 -0.19
N THR A 42 -13.77 1.66 1.01
CA THR A 42 -14.97 0.84 1.21
C THR A 42 -16.16 1.38 0.42
N SER A 43 -16.31 2.71 0.31
CA SER A 43 -17.40 3.33 -0.46
C SER A 43 -17.28 3.02 -1.96
N ILE A 44 -16.09 3.11 -2.54
CA ILE A 44 -15.83 2.70 -3.94
C ILE A 44 -16.17 1.21 -4.12
N MET A 45 -15.69 0.35 -3.24
CA MET A 45 -15.95 -1.08 -3.34
C MET A 45 -17.45 -1.41 -3.27
N ARG A 46 -18.21 -0.74 -2.40
CA ARG A 46 -19.66 -0.91 -2.30
C ARG A 46 -20.40 -0.44 -3.55
N LEU A 47 -19.94 0.65 -4.19
CA LEU A 47 -20.46 1.12 -5.48
C LEU A 47 -20.16 0.12 -6.60
N LEU A 48 -18.94 -0.38 -6.70
CA LEU A 48 -18.53 -1.41 -7.67
C LEU A 48 -19.34 -2.71 -7.48
N ALA A 49 -19.57 -3.11 -6.23
CA ALA A 49 -20.39 -4.28 -5.91
C ALA A 49 -21.87 -4.11 -6.27
N GLY A 50 -22.36 -2.87 -6.39
CA GLY A 50 -23.79 -2.58 -6.53
C GLY A 50 -24.59 -2.69 -5.24
N LEU A 51 -23.90 -2.60 -4.10
CA LEU A 51 -24.51 -2.53 -2.76
C LEU A 51 -25.04 -1.14 -2.46
N ASP A 52 -24.35 -0.13 -3.00
CA ASP A 52 -24.76 1.27 -2.90
C ASP A 52 -24.99 1.85 -4.30
N LYS A 53 -25.80 2.90 -4.36
CA LYS A 53 -26.02 3.68 -5.57
C LYS A 53 -25.25 4.99 -5.47
N PRO A 54 -24.61 5.45 -6.55
CA PRO A 54 -24.04 6.78 -6.59
C PRO A 54 -25.12 7.85 -6.55
N ALA A 55 -24.80 9.04 -6.03
CA ALA A 55 -25.66 10.21 -6.10
C ALA A 55 -25.67 10.79 -7.53
N THR A 56 -24.51 10.82 -8.16
CA THR A 56 -24.31 11.17 -9.58
C THR A 56 -23.31 10.23 -10.23
N GLY A 57 -23.25 10.24 -11.56
CA GLY A 57 -22.34 9.39 -12.31
C GLY A 57 -22.90 7.99 -12.55
N ARG A 58 -22.06 7.11 -13.11
CA ARG A 58 -22.46 5.77 -13.56
C ARG A 58 -21.44 4.70 -13.18
N VAL A 59 -21.93 3.48 -13.02
CA VAL A 59 -21.12 2.27 -12.91
C VAL A 59 -21.33 1.44 -14.17
N LEU A 60 -20.26 1.16 -14.90
CA LEU A 60 -20.31 0.42 -16.14
C LEU A 60 -19.60 -0.93 -16.02
N VAL A 61 -20.13 -1.94 -16.71
CA VAL A 61 -19.48 -3.25 -16.93
C VAL A 61 -19.48 -3.51 -18.43
N ASP A 62 -18.29 -3.65 -19.01
CA ASP A 62 -18.09 -3.78 -20.47
C ASP A 62 -18.85 -2.70 -21.27
N GLY A 63 -18.77 -1.45 -20.78
CA GLY A 63 -19.44 -0.30 -21.37
C GLY A 63 -20.96 -0.24 -21.14
N LYS A 64 -21.58 -1.24 -20.54
CA LYS A 64 -23.01 -1.26 -20.22
C LYS A 64 -23.27 -0.65 -18.86
N ASP A 65 -24.23 0.25 -18.78
CA ASP A 65 -24.65 0.87 -17.51
C ASP A 65 -25.33 -0.18 -16.60
N VAL A 66 -24.72 -0.42 -15.46
CA VAL A 66 -25.22 -1.32 -14.41
C VAL A 66 -25.59 -0.56 -13.13
N THR A 67 -25.66 0.78 -13.20
CA THR A 67 -26.01 1.63 -12.06
C THR A 67 -27.37 1.23 -11.50
N GLY A 68 -27.39 0.90 -10.20
CA GLY A 68 -28.61 0.48 -9.51
C GLY A 68 -29.08 -0.94 -9.79
N ILE A 69 -28.39 -1.73 -10.62
CA ILE A 69 -28.68 -3.17 -10.78
C ILE A 69 -28.31 -3.88 -9.46
N ASP A 70 -29.25 -4.69 -8.96
CA ASP A 70 -29.09 -5.47 -7.72
C ASP A 70 -27.82 -6.35 -7.77
N VAL A 71 -27.10 -6.39 -6.67
CA VAL A 71 -25.86 -7.18 -6.49
C VAL A 71 -26.06 -8.67 -6.82
N ARG A 72 -27.25 -9.23 -6.60
CA ARG A 72 -27.59 -10.63 -6.94
C ARG A 72 -27.52 -10.93 -8.44
N LYS A 73 -27.63 -9.89 -9.28
CA LYS A 73 -27.54 -9.98 -10.74
C LYS A 73 -26.14 -9.66 -11.27
N ARG A 74 -25.18 -9.42 -10.38
CA ARG A 74 -23.78 -9.10 -10.72
C ARG A 74 -22.86 -10.28 -10.39
N SER A 75 -21.86 -10.51 -11.23
CA SER A 75 -20.80 -11.48 -10.97
C SER A 75 -19.74 -10.85 -10.06
N VAL A 76 -20.06 -10.68 -8.77
CA VAL A 76 -19.20 -10.03 -7.78
C VAL A 76 -19.08 -10.85 -6.51
N ALA A 77 -17.89 -10.90 -5.91
CA ALA A 77 -17.66 -11.40 -4.56
C ALA A 77 -17.03 -10.27 -3.72
N MET A 78 -17.43 -10.15 -2.47
CA MET A 78 -16.88 -9.14 -1.57
C MET A 78 -16.56 -9.75 -0.22
N VAL A 79 -15.36 -9.50 0.27
CA VAL A 79 -14.91 -9.75 1.64
C VAL A 79 -14.89 -8.41 2.34
N TYR A 80 -15.69 -8.27 3.39
CA TYR A 80 -15.76 -7.07 4.19
C TYR A 80 -14.65 -7.07 5.24
N GLN A 81 -14.26 -5.89 5.70
CA GLN A 81 -13.35 -5.71 6.82
C GLN A 81 -13.84 -6.46 8.08
N GLN A 82 -15.14 -6.40 8.35
CA GLN A 82 -15.80 -7.28 9.30
C GLN A 82 -16.18 -8.59 8.59
N PHE A 83 -15.36 -9.61 8.74
CA PHE A 83 -15.60 -10.93 8.10
C PHE A 83 -16.94 -11.52 8.49
N ILE A 84 -17.90 -11.40 7.59
CA ILE A 84 -19.26 -11.91 7.78
C ILE A 84 -19.31 -13.38 7.37
N ASN A 85 -19.42 -14.28 8.35
CA ASN A 85 -19.67 -15.69 8.13
C ASN A 85 -21.10 -16.05 8.57
N TYR A 86 -21.65 -17.14 8.03
CA TYR A 86 -22.93 -17.71 8.48
C TYR A 86 -22.71 -18.45 9.80
N PRO A 87 -23.21 -17.95 10.96
CA PRO A 87 -22.82 -18.46 12.27
C PRO A 87 -23.37 -19.89 12.55
N SER A 88 -24.45 -20.26 11.90
CA SER A 88 -25.10 -21.59 12.04
C SER A 88 -24.49 -22.66 11.13
N LEU A 89 -23.64 -22.27 10.17
CA LEU A 89 -23.02 -23.19 9.23
C LEU A 89 -21.58 -23.49 9.66
N THR A 90 -21.13 -24.72 9.38
CA THR A 90 -19.74 -25.08 9.52
C THR A 90 -18.84 -24.29 8.56
N VAL A 91 -17.51 -24.32 8.76
CA VAL A 91 -16.54 -23.74 7.81
C VAL A 91 -16.72 -24.33 6.41
N TYR A 92 -16.87 -25.67 6.32
CA TYR A 92 -17.16 -26.35 5.06
C TYR A 92 -18.40 -25.79 4.38
N GLU A 93 -19.48 -25.68 5.12
CA GLU A 93 -20.77 -25.18 4.58
C GLU A 93 -20.74 -23.72 4.22
N ASN A 94 -20.01 -22.90 5.01
CA ASN A 94 -19.75 -21.51 4.67
C ASN A 94 -19.06 -21.40 3.31
N ILE A 95 -17.97 -22.15 3.10
CA ILE A 95 -17.22 -22.16 1.84
C ILE A 95 -18.10 -22.74 0.71
N ALA A 96 -18.83 -23.82 0.94
CA ALA A 96 -19.68 -24.45 -0.05
C ALA A 96 -20.91 -23.62 -0.46
N SER A 97 -21.33 -22.67 0.37
CA SER A 97 -22.61 -21.96 0.19
C SER A 97 -22.78 -21.30 -1.18
N PRO A 98 -21.81 -20.53 -1.75
CA PRO A 98 -22.00 -19.93 -3.06
C PRO A 98 -22.06 -20.97 -4.20
N LEU A 99 -21.35 -22.08 -4.07
CA LEU A 99 -21.38 -23.16 -5.06
C LEU A 99 -22.71 -23.88 -5.07
N ARG A 100 -23.33 -24.08 -3.89
CA ARG A 100 -24.67 -24.63 -3.78
C ARG A 100 -25.72 -23.73 -4.45
N VAL A 101 -25.62 -22.41 -4.23
CA VAL A 101 -26.50 -21.42 -4.88
C VAL A 101 -26.34 -21.43 -6.40
N GLN A 102 -25.15 -21.72 -6.91
CA GLN A 102 -24.89 -21.89 -8.34
C GLN A 102 -25.32 -23.22 -8.89
N GLY A 103 -25.85 -24.14 -8.08
CA GLY A 103 -26.31 -25.48 -8.53
C GLY A 103 -25.18 -26.43 -8.93
N LYS A 104 -23.96 -26.21 -8.38
CA LYS A 104 -22.81 -27.09 -8.67
C LYS A 104 -23.01 -28.50 -8.14
N SER A 105 -22.42 -29.48 -8.81
CA SER A 105 -22.45 -30.86 -8.35
C SER A 105 -21.77 -31.05 -7.01
N ARG A 106 -22.16 -32.10 -6.26
CA ARG A 106 -21.55 -32.43 -4.97
C ARG A 106 -20.04 -32.68 -5.10
N GLU A 107 -19.62 -33.31 -6.17
CA GLU A 107 -18.23 -33.61 -6.47
C GLU A 107 -17.41 -32.30 -6.72
N GLU A 108 -17.95 -31.39 -7.54
CA GLU A 108 -17.34 -30.10 -7.80
C GLU A 108 -17.26 -29.25 -6.54
N ILE A 109 -18.30 -29.24 -5.70
CA ILE A 109 -18.32 -28.54 -4.42
C ILE A 109 -17.21 -29.09 -3.52
N GLU A 110 -17.15 -30.42 -3.33
CA GLU A 110 -16.14 -31.06 -2.49
C GLU A 110 -14.73 -30.67 -2.94
N LYS A 111 -14.44 -30.83 -4.24
CA LYS A 111 -13.13 -30.48 -4.82
C LYS A 111 -12.74 -29.04 -4.52
N ARG A 112 -13.61 -28.06 -4.85
CA ARG A 112 -13.31 -26.63 -4.68
C ARG A 112 -13.19 -26.22 -3.22
N VAL A 113 -14.01 -26.78 -2.34
CA VAL A 113 -13.94 -26.52 -0.89
C VAL A 113 -12.61 -27.02 -0.33
N GLN A 114 -12.18 -28.23 -0.71
CA GLN A 114 -10.91 -28.80 -0.24
C GLN A 114 -9.71 -28.00 -0.77
N GLU A 115 -9.73 -27.57 -2.04
CA GLU A 115 -8.70 -26.72 -2.62
C GLU A 115 -8.58 -25.39 -1.85
N ALA A 116 -9.69 -24.71 -1.62
CA ALA A 116 -9.71 -23.44 -0.89
C ALA A 116 -9.32 -23.62 0.59
N ALA A 117 -9.76 -24.70 1.23
CA ALA A 117 -9.42 -25.01 2.61
C ALA A 117 -7.92 -25.27 2.76
N ARG A 118 -7.30 -26.02 1.84
CA ARG A 118 -5.84 -26.26 1.85
C ARG A 118 -5.06 -24.99 1.67
N LEU A 119 -5.43 -24.17 0.68
CA LEU A 119 -4.82 -22.89 0.40
C LEU A 119 -4.79 -21.96 1.62
N LEU A 120 -5.91 -21.90 2.35
CA LEU A 120 -6.09 -21.02 3.50
C LEU A 120 -5.87 -21.73 4.85
N LYS A 121 -5.31 -22.95 4.84
CA LYS A 121 -5.00 -23.76 6.05
C LYS A 121 -6.23 -23.93 6.96
N LEU A 122 -7.40 -24.19 6.37
CA LEU A 122 -8.67 -24.37 7.06
C LEU A 122 -9.07 -25.85 7.22
N GLU A 123 -8.31 -26.80 6.66
CA GLU A 123 -8.63 -28.23 6.66
C GLU A 123 -8.95 -28.76 8.06
N PRO A 124 -8.20 -28.45 9.13
CA PRO A 124 -8.51 -28.94 10.47
C PRO A 124 -9.79 -28.37 11.09
N PHE A 125 -10.32 -27.28 10.48
CA PHE A 125 -11.43 -26.51 11.03
C PHE A 125 -12.73 -26.70 10.25
N LEU A 126 -12.75 -27.48 9.16
CA LEU A 126 -13.89 -27.62 8.26
C LEU A 126 -15.20 -28.03 8.97
N LYS A 127 -15.13 -28.77 10.05
CA LYS A 127 -16.29 -29.22 10.82
C LYS A 127 -16.73 -28.24 11.91
N ARG A 128 -15.96 -27.19 12.18
CA ARG A 128 -16.26 -26.18 13.22
C ARG A 128 -17.23 -25.13 12.68
N THR A 129 -17.98 -24.51 13.59
CA THR A 129 -18.77 -23.31 13.28
C THR A 129 -17.92 -22.04 13.52
N PRO A 130 -18.28 -20.88 12.95
CA PRO A 130 -17.56 -19.63 13.16
C PRO A 130 -17.32 -19.25 14.62
N LEU A 131 -18.26 -19.53 15.51
CA LEU A 131 -18.12 -19.27 16.95
C LEU A 131 -16.99 -20.05 17.62
N GLN A 132 -16.52 -21.13 16.99
CA GLN A 132 -15.43 -21.99 17.46
C GLN A 132 -14.07 -21.62 16.82
N LEU A 133 -14.01 -20.51 16.10
CA LEU A 133 -12.84 -20.05 15.35
C LEU A 133 -12.27 -18.78 15.94
N SER A 134 -10.94 -18.62 15.83
CA SER A 134 -10.29 -17.32 16.05
C SER A 134 -10.69 -16.31 14.94
N GLY A 135 -10.50 -15.01 15.19
CA GLY A 135 -10.79 -13.96 14.21
C GLY A 135 -10.11 -14.21 12.87
N GLY A 136 -8.82 -14.57 12.87
CA GLY A 136 -8.08 -14.89 11.65
C GLY A 136 -8.61 -16.13 10.92
N GLN A 137 -9.12 -17.16 11.63
CA GLN A 137 -9.75 -18.32 11.01
C GLN A 137 -11.09 -17.96 10.37
N GLN A 138 -11.87 -17.09 11.01
CA GLN A 138 -13.11 -16.56 10.46
C GLN A 138 -12.87 -15.74 9.20
N GLN A 139 -11.84 -14.89 9.20
CA GLN A 139 -11.43 -14.07 8.06
C GLN A 139 -11.02 -14.94 6.87
N ARG A 140 -10.19 -15.96 7.11
CA ARG A 140 -9.82 -16.95 6.08
C ARG A 140 -11.03 -17.68 5.51
N THR A 141 -12.01 -18.03 6.35
CA THR A 141 -13.26 -18.64 5.89
C THR A 141 -14.03 -17.71 4.95
N ALA A 142 -14.09 -16.41 5.24
CA ALA A 142 -14.73 -15.42 4.36
C ALA A 142 -13.97 -15.24 3.03
N ILE A 143 -12.64 -15.25 3.06
CA ILE A 143 -11.80 -15.21 1.83
C ILE A 143 -12.03 -16.48 1.00
N ALA A 144 -12.01 -17.68 1.62
CA ALA A 144 -12.26 -18.95 0.94
C ALA A 144 -13.60 -18.92 0.21
N ARG A 145 -14.65 -18.44 0.89
CA ARG A 145 -15.99 -18.30 0.32
C ARG A 145 -16.04 -17.37 -0.90
N ALA A 146 -15.28 -16.27 -0.87
CA ALA A 146 -15.20 -15.34 -1.99
C ALA A 146 -14.47 -15.97 -3.19
N LEU A 147 -13.37 -16.68 -2.95
CA LEU A 147 -12.55 -17.32 -3.98
C LEU A 147 -13.30 -18.45 -4.70
N VAL A 148 -13.97 -19.34 -3.96
CA VAL A 148 -14.71 -20.47 -4.59
C VAL A 148 -15.91 -20.01 -5.42
N LYS A 149 -16.41 -18.80 -5.21
CA LYS A 149 -17.53 -18.26 -5.98
C LYS A 149 -17.22 -18.14 -7.48
N GLY A 150 -15.93 -17.89 -7.84
CA GLY A 150 -15.52 -17.71 -9.22
C GLY A 150 -16.17 -16.48 -9.87
N ALA A 151 -16.27 -15.39 -9.12
CA ALA A 151 -16.82 -14.12 -9.60
C ALA A 151 -15.84 -13.40 -10.53
N ASP A 152 -16.37 -12.65 -11.51
CA ASP A 152 -15.55 -11.85 -12.42
C ASP A 152 -14.94 -10.62 -11.75
N LEU A 153 -15.55 -10.13 -10.65
CA LEU A 153 -15.06 -9.04 -9.82
C LEU A 153 -14.96 -9.50 -8.36
N VAL A 154 -13.78 -9.43 -7.79
CA VAL A 154 -13.52 -9.82 -6.40
C VAL A 154 -13.01 -8.58 -5.63
N LEU A 155 -13.69 -8.22 -4.57
CA LEU A 155 -13.45 -7.04 -3.75
C LEU A 155 -13.03 -7.50 -2.35
N LEU A 156 -11.85 -7.07 -1.90
CA LEU A 156 -11.24 -7.46 -0.63
C LEU A 156 -10.96 -6.21 0.20
N ASP A 157 -11.77 -5.97 1.23
CA ASP A 157 -11.67 -4.80 2.10
C ASP A 157 -10.83 -5.12 3.34
N GLU A 158 -9.57 -4.68 3.35
CA GLU A 158 -8.56 -4.93 4.39
C GLU A 158 -8.48 -6.42 4.80
N PRO A 159 -8.32 -7.36 3.84
CA PRO A 159 -8.55 -8.78 4.09
C PRO A 159 -7.47 -9.44 4.95
N LEU A 160 -6.36 -8.76 5.27
CA LEU A 160 -5.27 -9.33 6.07
C LEU A 160 -5.08 -8.63 7.43
N ALA A 161 -5.86 -7.60 7.75
CA ALA A 161 -5.66 -6.75 8.93
C ALA A 161 -5.70 -7.52 10.27
N ASN A 162 -6.52 -8.57 10.38
CA ASN A 162 -6.71 -9.32 11.64
C ASN A 162 -5.97 -10.68 11.67
N LEU A 163 -5.00 -10.88 10.79
CA LEU A 163 -4.20 -12.10 10.74
C LEU A 163 -2.94 -11.98 11.58
N ASP A 164 -2.48 -13.10 12.12
CA ASP A 164 -1.15 -13.18 12.70
C ASP A 164 -0.06 -12.93 11.64
N TYR A 165 1.11 -12.45 12.08
CA TYR A 165 2.20 -12.05 11.20
C TYR A 165 2.60 -13.14 10.20
N LYS A 166 2.81 -14.37 10.68
CA LYS A 166 3.30 -15.47 9.84
C LYS A 166 2.33 -15.79 8.71
N LEU A 167 1.04 -15.86 9.02
CA LEU A 167 0.02 -16.15 8.04
C LEU A 167 -0.20 -14.98 7.08
N ARG A 168 -0.10 -13.74 7.58
CA ARG A 168 -0.18 -12.54 6.74
C ARG A 168 0.91 -12.58 5.65
N GLU A 169 2.16 -12.89 6.03
CA GLU A 169 3.27 -13.01 5.09
C GLU A 169 3.07 -14.15 4.07
N GLU A 170 2.57 -15.30 4.51
CA GLU A 170 2.26 -16.41 3.62
C GLU A 170 1.18 -16.03 2.59
N LEU A 171 0.07 -15.43 3.05
CA LEU A 171 -1.02 -15.01 2.17
C LEU A 171 -0.63 -13.86 1.24
N ARG A 172 0.20 -12.93 1.68
CA ARG A 172 0.76 -11.86 0.82
C ARG A 172 1.50 -12.43 -0.39
N THR A 173 2.17 -13.57 -0.23
CA THR A 173 2.90 -14.24 -1.31
C THR A 173 1.98 -15.06 -2.21
N GLU A 174 0.96 -15.70 -1.65
CA GLU A 174 0.07 -16.61 -2.38
C GLU A 174 -1.08 -15.88 -3.12
N LEU A 175 -1.63 -14.82 -2.53
CA LEU A 175 -2.78 -14.10 -3.11
C LEU A 175 -2.50 -13.57 -4.53
N PRO A 176 -1.36 -12.94 -4.86
CA PRO A 176 -1.08 -12.48 -6.22
C PRO A 176 -1.15 -13.60 -7.26
N ARG A 177 -0.61 -14.78 -6.93
CA ARG A 177 -0.65 -15.97 -7.82
C ARG A 177 -2.08 -16.44 -8.08
N ILE A 178 -2.92 -16.40 -7.03
CA ILE A 178 -4.34 -16.78 -7.15
C ILE A 178 -5.08 -15.77 -8.01
N PHE A 179 -4.79 -14.49 -7.83
CA PHE A 179 -5.42 -13.41 -8.58
C PHE A 179 -5.08 -13.55 -10.07
N GLU A 180 -3.82 -13.74 -10.41
CA GLU A 180 -3.36 -13.96 -11.78
C GLU A 180 -4.00 -15.21 -12.41
N ALA A 181 -4.00 -16.35 -11.70
CA ALA A 181 -4.53 -17.59 -12.19
C ALA A 181 -6.05 -17.56 -12.40
N SER A 182 -6.79 -16.73 -11.67
CA SER A 182 -8.27 -16.69 -11.78
C SER A 182 -8.75 -15.91 -13.00
N GLY A 183 -7.95 -14.98 -13.53
CA GLY A 183 -8.33 -14.08 -14.62
C GLY A 183 -9.50 -13.12 -14.29
N ALA A 184 -9.88 -12.97 -13.02
CA ALA A 184 -10.88 -12.01 -12.56
C ALA A 184 -10.27 -10.60 -12.37
N ILE A 185 -11.12 -9.61 -12.14
CA ILE A 185 -10.70 -8.29 -11.65
C ILE A 185 -10.60 -8.40 -10.13
N PHE A 186 -9.44 -8.07 -9.56
CA PHE A 186 -9.26 -7.98 -8.12
C PHE A 186 -9.09 -6.53 -7.67
N VAL A 187 -9.84 -6.16 -6.64
CA VAL A 187 -9.71 -4.88 -5.95
C VAL A 187 -9.40 -5.16 -4.49
N TYR A 188 -8.25 -4.69 -4.06
CA TYR A 188 -7.74 -4.88 -2.71
C TYR A 188 -7.63 -3.52 -2.02
N ALA A 189 -8.39 -3.28 -0.97
CA ALA A 189 -8.30 -2.06 -0.19
C ALA A 189 -7.38 -2.26 1.01
N THR A 190 -6.47 -1.32 1.24
CA THR A 190 -5.58 -1.30 2.40
C THR A 190 -5.24 0.11 2.86
N THR A 191 -4.87 0.25 4.12
CA THR A 191 -4.23 1.45 4.67
C THR A 191 -2.71 1.33 4.71
N GLU A 192 -2.14 0.13 4.48
CA GLU A 192 -0.71 -0.16 4.60
C GLU A 192 0.01 -0.01 3.25
N PRO A 193 0.93 0.97 3.08
CA PRO A 193 1.74 1.12 1.86
C PRO A 193 2.56 -0.11 1.52
N SER A 194 3.06 -0.81 2.53
CA SER A 194 3.83 -2.05 2.39
C SER A 194 3.04 -3.16 1.68
N GLU A 195 1.74 -3.27 1.95
CA GLU A 195 0.87 -4.24 1.27
C GLU A 195 0.74 -3.90 -0.22
N ALA A 196 0.54 -2.62 -0.56
CA ALA A 196 0.48 -2.20 -1.95
C ALA A 196 1.77 -2.54 -2.71
N LEU A 197 2.94 -2.28 -2.10
CA LEU A 197 4.24 -2.58 -2.70
C LEU A 197 4.47 -4.08 -2.90
N LEU A 198 4.06 -4.91 -1.95
CA LEU A 198 4.24 -6.37 -2.01
C LEU A 198 3.27 -7.04 -2.98
N LEU A 199 2.03 -6.60 -3.00
CA LEU A 199 1.01 -7.15 -3.91
C LEU A 199 1.26 -6.77 -5.36
N GLY A 200 1.88 -5.61 -5.60
CA GLY A 200 2.12 -5.10 -6.96
C GLY A 200 0.83 -4.67 -7.67
N GLY A 201 0.78 -4.85 -8.99
CA GLY A 201 -0.35 -4.42 -9.81
C GLY A 201 -0.44 -2.90 -9.95
N ASP A 202 -1.66 -2.38 -10.06
CA ASP A 202 -1.93 -0.95 -10.12
C ASP A 202 -2.38 -0.42 -8.76
N THR A 203 -1.90 0.75 -8.39
CA THR A 203 -2.36 1.46 -7.18
C THR A 203 -3.28 2.61 -7.56
N VAL A 204 -4.42 2.65 -6.90
CA VAL A 204 -5.36 3.77 -6.87
C VAL A 204 -5.16 4.49 -5.53
N CYS A 205 -4.41 5.59 -5.55
CA CYS A 205 -4.13 6.39 -4.36
C CYS A 205 -5.33 7.27 -4.03
N MET A 206 -5.86 7.15 -2.80
CA MET A 206 -7.09 7.80 -2.39
C MET A 206 -6.90 8.70 -1.18
N TRP A 207 -7.59 9.83 -1.20
CA TRP A 207 -7.65 10.78 -0.09
C TRP A 207 -9.01 11.49 -0.06
N GLU A 208 -9.67 11.54 1.09
CA GLU A 208 -10.92 12.28 1.31
C GLU A 208 -11.99 12.11 0.21
N GLY A 209 -12.19 10.87 -0.23
CA GLY A 209 -13.19 10.53 -1.24
C GLY A 209 -12.77 10.82 -2.69
N GLN A 210 -11.53 11.19 -2.93
CA GLN A 210 -10.98 11.45 -4.26
C GLN A 210 -9.93 10.41 -4.63
N VAL A 211 -9.78 10.15 -5.92
CA VAL A 211 -8.65 9.45 -6.50
C VAL A 211 -7.62 10.50 -6.87
N LEU A 212 -6.44 10.44 -6.24
CA LEU A 212 -5.36 11.41 -6.45
C LEU A 212 -4.45 11.00 -7.60
N GLN A 213 -4.15 9.71 -7.72
CA GLN A 213 -3.27 9.17 -8.76
C GLN A 213 -3.60 7.70 -8.99
N VAL A 214 -3.50 7.25 -10.25
CA VAL A 214 -3.62 5.83 -10.64
C VAL A 214 -2.42 5.47 -11.49
N GLY A 215 -1.87 4.29 -11.27
CA GLY A 215 -0.77 3.75 -12.08
C GLY A 215 -0.15 2.52 -11.46
N SER A 216 0.84 1.94 -12.16
CA SER A 216 1.57 0.81 -11.60
C SER A 216 2.17 1.19 -10.24
N THR A 217 2.08 0.28 -9.28
CA THR A 217 2.50 0.53 -7.89
C THR A 217 3.92 1.12 -7.79
N PRO A 218 4.94 0.57 -8.51
CA PRO A 218 6.28 1.16 -8.47
C PRO A 218 6.34 2.59 -9.03
N LYS A 219 5.52 2.91 -10.05
CA LYS A 219 5.47 4.26 -10.63
C LYS A 219 4.89 5.26 -9.64
N VAL A 220 3.72 4.95 -9.04
CA VAL A 220 3.07 5.83 -8.07
C VAL A 220 3.96 6.06 -6.83
N TYR A 221 4.65 5.00 -6.38
CA TYR A 221 5.59 5.09 -5.26
C TYR A 221 6.82 5.96 -5.55
N ARG A 222 7.42 5.83 -6.74
CA ARG A 222 8.65 6.54 -7.11
C ARG A 222 8.41 7.94 -7.65
N HIS A 223 7.27 8.15 -8.30
CA HIS A 223 6.89 9.42 -8.93
C HIS A 223 5.48 9.82 -8.50
N PRO A 224 5.29 10.16 -7.21
CA PRO A 224 4.01 10.67 -6.73
C PRO A 224 3.74 12.03 -7.38
N GLU A 225 2.59 12.20 -8.04
CA GLU A 225 2.26 13.45 -8.73
C GLU A 225 2.12 14.65 -7.78
N THR A 226 1.76 14.36 -6.52
CA THR A 226 1.60 15.39 -5.48
C THR A 226 2.21 14.95 -4.16
N MET A 227 2.49 15.95 -3.30
CA MET A 227 2.94 15.69 -1.93
C MET A 227 1.97 14.78 -1.17
N ARG A 228 0.66 14.93 -1.40
CA ARG A 228 -0.34 14.10 -0.75
C ARG A 228 -0.21 12.62 -1.13
N VAL A 229 0.07 12.31 -2.38
CA VAL A 229 0.32 10.94 -2.84
C VAL A 229 1.58 10.37 -2.16
N ALA A 230 2.66 11.18 -2.08
CA ALA A 230 3.87 10.76 -1.37
C ALA A 230 3.61 10.46 0.11
N GLN A 231 2.78 11.28 0.77
CA GLN A 231 2.37 11.07 2.16
C GLN A 231 1.57 9.77 2.34
N VAL A 232 0.62 9.49 1.44
CA VAL A 232 -0.19 8.26 1.48
C VAL A 232 0.68 7.02 1.33
N PHE A 233 1.77 7.12 0.55
CA PHE A 233 2.71 6.02 0.35
C PHE A 233 3.87 5.97 1.36
N SER A 234 3.78 6.71 2.46
CA SER A 234 4.85 6.77 3.48
C SER A 234 4.36 6.28 4.83
N ASP A 235 5.02 5.23 5.32
CA ASP A 235 4.88 4.70 6.67
C ASP A 235 6.30 4.29 7.15
N PRO A 236 6.86 4.96 8.16
CA PRO A 236 6.36 6.15 8.89
C PRO A 236 6.02 7.35 7.99
N PRO A 237 5.30 8.35 8.53
CA PRO A 237 4.88 9.53 7.76
C PRO A 237 6.04 10.21 7.02
N LEU A 238 5.75 10.73 5.84
CA LEU A 238 6.72 11.49 5.04
C LEU A 238 7.24 12.69 5.84
N ASN A 239 8.55 12.78 5.99
CA ASN A 239 9.21 13.96 6.52
C ASN A 239 9.12 15.10 5.50
N ILE A 240 8.82 16.31 5.96
CA ILE A 240 8.67 17.47 5.08
C ILE A 240 9.44 18.64 5.66
N VAL A 241 10.13 19.38 4.78
CA VAL A 241 10.81 20.64 5.12
C VAL A 241 10.66 21.65 4.00
N GLY A 242 10.42 22.90 4.34
CA GLY A 242 10.43 24.01 3.39
C GLY A 242 11.86 24.38 3.00
N ILE A 243 12.08 24.72 1.75
CA ILE A 243 13.34 25.30 1.26
C ILE A 243 13.08 26.55 0.43
N GLN A 244 14.07 27.46 0.46
CA GLN A 244 14.18 28.58 -0.47
C GLN A 244 15.44 28.38 -1.29
N LYS A 245 15.32 28.22 -2.61
CA LYS A 245 16.46 28.20 -3.51
C LYS A 245 16.76 29.60 -3.99
N HIS A 246 18.02 29.99 -3.94
CA HIS A 246 18.49 31.27 -4.45
C HIS A 246 19.97 31.19 -4.91
N SER A 247 20.22 31.56 -6.16
CA SER A 247 21.59 31.75 -6.71
C SER A 247 22.58 30.62 -6.40
N GLY A 248 22.18 29.35 -6.61
CA GLY A 248 23.10 28.21 -6.40
C GLY A 248 23.19 27.69 -4.97
N SER A 249 22.39 28.23 -4.06
CA SER A 249 22.24 27.74 -2.67
C SER A 249 20.79 27.38 -2.35
N VAL A 250 20.58 26.53 -1.37
CA VAL A 250 19.29 26.24 -0.76
C VAL A 250 19.34 26.60 0.72
N GLN A 251 18.33 27.31 1.18
CA GLN A 251 18.12 27.61 2.58
C GLN A 251 16.92 26.80 3.07
N TYR A 252 17.16 25.92 4.03
CA TYR A 252 16.12 25.17 4.70
C TYR A 252 15.41 26.01 5.76
N ALA A 253 14.14 25.73 5.99
CA ALA A 253 13.45 26.26 7.16
C ALA A 253 14.27 25.94 8.42
N GLY A 254 14.40 26.93 9.35
CA GLY A 254 15.33 26.83 10.49
C GLY A 254 16.75 27.32 10.21
N GLY A 255 17.01 27.96 9.04
CA GLY A 255 18.18 28.78 8.78
C GLY A 255 19.43 28.07 8.28
N ILE A 256 19.41 26.77 8.06
CA ILE A 256 20.55 26.03 7.48
C ILE A 256 20.64 26.34 5.98
N SER A 257 21.83 26.75 5.54
CA SER A 257 22.14 26.93 4.11
C SER A 257 23.11 25.85 3.63
N ALA A 258 22.85 25.35 2.43
CA ALA A 258 23.71 24.37 1.76
C ALA A 258 23.84 24.74 0.27
N PRO A 259 24.89 24.27 -0.44
CA PRO A 259 24.93 24.37 -1.90
C PRO A 259 23.73 23.71 -2.56
N ALA A 260 23.23 24.31 -3.64
CA ALA A 260 22.18 23.67 -4.44
C ALA A 260 22.81 22.54 -5.28
N SER A 261 22.98 21.37 -4.67
CA SER A 261 23.52 20.15 -5.28
C SER A 261 22.41 19.15 -5.61
N GLY A 262 22.73 18.08 -6.32
CA GLY A 262 21.79 17.01 -6.66
C GLY A 262 20.55 17.54 -7.39
N LEU A 263 19.38 17.11 -6.96
CA LEU A 263 18.11 17.52 -7.55
C LEU A 263 17.84 19.03 -7.45
N TYR A 264 18.44 19.71 -6.48
CA TYR A 264 18.24 21.15 -6.31
C TYR A 264 18.98 21.99 -7.34
N ALA A 265 20.05 21.48 -7.95
CA ALA A 265 20.85 22.22 -8.93
C ALA A 265 20.01 22.64 -10.15
N GLY A 266 19.10 21.79 -10.59
CA GLY A 266 18.23 22.04 -11.75
C GLY A 266 16.98 22.87 -11.49
N LEU A 267 16.68 23.21 -10.23
CA LEU A 267 15.50 24.00 -9.89
C LEU A 267 15.69 25.49 -10.24
N ALA A 268 14.61 26.16 -10.60
CA ALA A 268 14.60 27.63 -10.64
C ALA A 268 14.69 28.23 -9.23
N ASP A 269 15.07 29.50 -9.11
CA ASP A 269 15.01 30.20 -7.82
C ASP A 269 13.54 30.32 -7.38
N GLY A 270 13.28 30.00 -6.10
CA GLY A 270 11.93 29.99 -5.55
C GLY A 270 11.79 29.16 -4.29
N ALA A 271 10.55 29.14 -3.76
CA ALA A 271 10.16 28.37 -2.61
C ALA A 271 9.67 26.97 -3.03
N TYR A 272 10.14 25.95 -2.31
CA TYR A 272 9.75 24.55 -2.53
C TYR A 272 9.53 23.85 -1.19
N ARG A 273 8.87 22.69 -1.27
CA ARG A 273 8.77 21.73 -0.16
C ARG A 273 9.54 20.47 -0.52
N VAL A 274 10.37 20.01 0.35
CA VAL A 274 11.15 18.78 0.22
C VAL A 274 10.51 17.72 1.08
N GLY A 275 10.16 16.58 0.47
CA GLY A 275 9.67 15.39 1.15
C GLY A 275 10.70 14.28 1.09
N PHE A 276 10.91 13.58 2.19
CA PHE A 276 11.78 12.41 2.26
C PHE A 276 11.21 11.37 3.23
N ARG A 277 11.39 10.10 2.89
CA ARG A 277 10.91 8.99 3.74
C ARG A 277 11.83 8.78 4.92
N ALA A 278 11.34 8.15 5.97
CA ALA A 278 12.07 7.93 7.20
C ALA A 278 13.41 7.20 7.00
N HIS A 279 13.50 6.26 6.07
CA HIS A 279 14.73 5.52 5.73
C HIS A 279 15.70 6.31 4.83
N GLN A 280 15.33 7.50 4.35
CA GLN A 280 16.17 8.40 3.56
C GLN A 280 16.89 9.43 4.43
N LEU A 281 16.54 9.52 5.72
CA LEU A 281 17.23 10.36 6.69
C LEU A 281 18.30 9.52 7.39
N GLU A 282 19.56 9.87 7.16
CA GLU A 282 20.69 9.18 7.76
C GLU A 282 21.09 9.88 9.06
N VAL A 283 21.38 9.08 10.11
CA VAL A 283 21.91 9.58 11.38
C VAL A 283 23.43 9.41 11.34
N ALA A 284 24.12 10.42 10.86
CA ALA A 284 25.57 10.42 10.73
C ALA A 284 26.11 11.83 10.53
N ASN A 285 27.35 12.05 10.96
CA ASN A 285 28.10 13.29 10.75
C ASN A 285 28.96 13.24 9.49
N GLY A 286 28.97 14.35 8.74
CA GLY A 286 30.01 14.63 7.75
C GLY A 286 29.97 13.71 6.51
N ILE A 287 28.81 13.24 6.08
CA ILE A 287 28.69 12.49 4.82
C ILE A 287 28.91 13.48 3.67
N GLU A 288 29.91 13.21 2.85
CA GLU A 288 30.26 14.06 1.70
C GLU A 288 29.07 14.16 0.72
N GLY A 289 28.74 15.38 0.32
CA GLY A 289 27.63 15.63 -0.61
C GLY A 289 26.24 15.64 0.02
N HIS A 290 26.10 15.32 1.31
CA HIS A 290 24.83 15.35 2.03
C HIS A 290 24.66 16.70 2.76
N HIS A 291 23.40 17.08 2.94
CA HIS A 291 23.05 18.25 3.74
C HIS A 291 22.86 17.84 5.20
N ALA A 292 23.64 18.44 6.09
CA ALA A 292 23.65 18.10 7.51
C ALA A 292 22.66 18.94 8.32
N PHE A 293 22.06 18.30 9.33
CA PHE A 293 21.10 18.89 10.24
C PHE A 293 21.38 18.41 11.66
N SER A 294 21.17 19.27 12.65
CA SER A 294 21.09 18.84 14.05
C SER A 294 19.61 18.80 14.46
N ALA A 295 19.18 17.73 15.10
CA ALA A 295 17.81 17.56 15.58
C ALA A 295 17.80 16.90 16.96
N THR A 296 16.78 17.19 17.76
CA THR A 296 16.65 16.64 19.12
C THR A 296 15.76 15.44 19.13
N VAL A 297 16.22 14.34 19.72
CA VAL A 297 15.42 13.13 19.91
C VAL A 297 14.26 13.39 20.86
N THR A 298 13.05 13.03 20.45
CA THR A 298 11.86 13.07 21.32
C THR A 298 11.53 11.70 21.89
N VAL A 299 11.63 10.65 21.07
CA VAL A 299 11.44 9.26 21.48
C VAL A 299 12.17 8.33 20.52
N THR A 300 12.61 7.18 21.00
CA THR A 300 13.13 6.07 20.19
C THR A 300 12.28 4.85 20.43
N GLU A 301 11.75 4.27 19.36
CA GLU A 301 10.98 3.02 19.38
C GLU A 301 11.83 1.91 18.75
N ILE A 302 11.97 0.79 19.45
CA ILE A 302 12.82 -0.33 19.01
C ILE A 302 11.92 -1.53 18.70
N THR A 303 11.97 -2.01 17.47
CA THR A 303 11.19 -3.18 17.03
C THR A 303 12.00 -4.48 17.02
N GLY A 304 13.30 -4.40 17.28
CA GLY A 304 14.25 -5.51 17.27
C GLY A 304 15.10 -5.57 15.99
N SER A 305 14.52 -5.41 14.83
CA SER A 305 15.26 -5.31 13.54
C SER A 305 15.58 -3.87 13.15
N GLU A 306 14.79 -2.93 13.62
CA GLU A 306 14.87 -1.50 13.29
C GLU A 306 14.60 -0.64 14.53
N SER A 307 15.09 0.58 14.49
CA SER A 307 14.79 1.63 15.47
C SER A 307 14.18 2.83 14.78
N PHE A 308 13.04 3.30 15.27
CA PHE A 308 12.37 4.51 14.80
C PHE A 308 12.77 5.65 15.73
N VAL A 309 13.52 6.60 15.20
CA VAL A 309 14.01 7.75 15.98
C VAL A 309 13.16 8.96 15.61
N HIS A 310 12.33 9.39 16.53
CA HIS A 310 11.52 10.59 16.38
C HIS A 310 12.36 11.81 16.76
N LEU A 311 12.46 12.74 15.85
CA LEU A 311 13.30 13.91 15.92
C LEU A 311 12.46 15.19 15.88
N ASN A 312 12.76 16.12 16.75
CA ASN A 312 12.22 17.47 16.65
C ASN A 312 13.32 18.40 16.13
N ARG A 313 12.98 19.15 15.10
CA ARG A 313 13.81 20.21 14.57
C ARG A 313 12.95 21.44 14.33
N ASP A 314 13.24 22.51 15.09
CA ASP A 314 12.44 23.74 15.09
C ASP A 314 10.95 23.45 15.37
N SER A 315 10.08 23.65 14.40
CA SER A 315 8.65 23.32 14.47
C SER A 315 8.26 22.05 13.70
N SER A 316 9.26 21.30 13.21
CA SER A 316 9.04 20.09 12.39
C SER A 316 9.39 18.83 13.18
N ASN A 317 8.50 17.84 13.07
CA ASN A 317 8.76 16.51 13.60
C ASN A 317 9.15 15.59 12.44
N TRP A 318 10.31 14.94 12.57
CA TRP A 318 10.83 13.98 11.61
C TRP A 318 10.96 12.61 12.24
N VAL A 319 10.96 11.58 11.41
CA VAL A 319 11.26 10.20 11.81
C VAL A 319 12.41 9.69 10.97
N ALA A 320 13.42 9.13 11.61
CA ALA A 320 14.46 8.33 10.96
C ALA A 320 14.24 6.85 11.27
N VAL A 321 14.47 5.98 10.28
CA VAL A 321 14.48 4.52 10.47
C VAL A 321 15.92 4.03 10.33
N LEU A 322 16.43 3.46 11.39
CA LEU A 322 17.79 2.94 11.49
C LEU A 322 17.75 1.41 11.59
N GLN A 323 18.62 0.76 10.84
CA GLN A 323 18.77 -0.70 10.93
C GLN A 323 19.41 -1.12 12.24
N GLY A 324 18.83 -2.13 12.90
CA GLY A 324 19.32 -2.63 14.18
C GLY A 324 18.79 -1.87 15.39
N ILE A 325 19.44 -2.10 16.54
CA ILE A 325 19.04 -1.52 17.83
C ILE A 325 19.87 -0.27 18.09
N HIS A 326 19.20 0.86 18.15
CA HIS A 326 19.75 2.15 18.48
C HIS A 326 18.95 2.77 19.61
N GLU A 327 19.63 3.12 20.72
CA GLU A 327 19.00 3.73 21.89
C GLU A 327 19.49 5.17 22.04
N TYR A 328 18.60 6.12 21.84
CA TYR A 328 18.85 7.52 22.07
C TYR A 328 17.86 8.05 23.11
N PRO A 329 18.33 8.62 24.22
CA PRO A 329 17.43 9.16 25.23
C PRO A 329 16.75 10.44 24.73
N PRO A 330 15.53 10.74 25.19
CA PRO A 330 14.88 12.01 24.91
C PRO A 330 15.77 13.20 25.29
N GLY A 331 15.81 14.23 24.45
CA GLY A 331 16.66 15.40 24.60
C GLY A 331 18.08 15.24 24.02
N HIS A 332 18.47 14.04 23.58
CA HIS A 332 19.75 13.85 22.89
C HIS A 332 19.75 14.57 21.53
N VAL A 333 20.83 15.30 21.25
CA VAL A 333 21.00 15.96 19.96
C VAL A 333 21.73 15.01 19.01
N LEU A 334 21.10 14.72 17.89
CA LEU A 334 21.66 13.91 16.81
C LEU A 334 21.96 14.77 15.60
N ASP A 335 23.06 14.43 14.95
CA ASP A 335 23.33 14.92 13.62
C ASP A 335 22.73 13.97 12.59
N ALA A 336 21.93 14.53 11.71
CA ALA A 336 21.25 13.84 10.62
C ALA A 336 21.72 14.40 9.28
N ALA A 337 21.73 13.57 8.25
CA ALA A 337 22.15 13.93 6.91
C ALA A 337 21.10 13.52 5.88
N LEU A 338 20.92 14.35 4.86
CA LEU A 338 19.98 14.15 3.78
C LEU A 338 20.70 14.22 2.44
N ASP A 339 20.62 13.14 1.65
CA ASP A 339 21.12 13.12 0.27
C ASP A 339 20.20 13.96 -0.63
N PRO A 340 20.71 15.07 -1.22
CA PRO A 340 19.92 15.91 -2.12
C PRO A 340 19.51 15.21 -3.44
N ASN A 341 20.03 14.02 -3.73
CA ASN A 341 19.61 13.19 -4.86
C ASN A 341 18.47 12.23 -4.51
N ASN A 342 18.21 12.03 -3.21
CA ASN A 342 17.26 11.03 -2.71
C ASN A 342 16.07 11.67 -1.98
N VAL A 343 15.48 12.69 -2.57
CA VAL A 343 14.34 13.43 -2.02
C VAL A 343 13.29 13.67 -3.09
N PHE A 344 12.08 13.97 -2.65
CA PHE A 344 11.03 14.53 -3.51
C PHE A 344 11.02 16.05 -3.35
N VAL A 345 10.92 16.77 -4.45
CA VAL A 345 10.77 18.23 -4.43
C VAL A 345 9.41 18.59 -5.01
N PHE A 346 8.65 19.39 -4.27
CA PHE A 346 7.32 19.84 -4.66
C PHE A 346 7.29 21.38 -4.77
N ASP A 347 6.53 21.87 -5.76
CA ASP A 347 6.27 23.30 -5.93
C ASP A 347 5.28 23.84 -4.86
N ALA A 348 4.99 25.14 -4.95
CA ALA A 348 4.04 25.80 -4.04
C ALA A 348 2.60 25.25 -4.14
N ALA A 349 2.26 24.58 -5.25
CA ALA A 349 0.97 23.91 -5.46
C ALA A 349 0.99 22.43 -5.09
N ASP A 350 2.02 21.96 -4.38
CA ASP A 350 2.23 20.55 -3.99
C ASP A 350 2.45 19.57 -5.14
N ARG A 351 2.78 20.04 -6.34
CA ARG A 351 3.07 19.18 -7.48
C ARG A 351 4.54 18.80 -7.49
N LEU A 352 4.81 17.55 -7.84
CA LEU A 352 6.17 17.04 -7.95
C LEU A 352 6.92 17.77 -9.07
N VAL A 353 8.10 18.33 -8.76
CA VAL A 353 9.02 18.94 -9.72
C VAL A 353 10.33 18.17 -9.86
N ALA A 354 10.75 17.42 -8.84
CA ALA A 354 11.87 16.50 -8.91
C ALA A 354 11.64 15.29 -7.98
N ALA A 355 12.10 14.13 -8.40
CA ALA A 355 12.02 12.87 -7.65
C ALA A 355 13.39 12.20 -7.58
N PRO A 356 13.63 11.31 -6.60
CA PRO A 356 14.86 10.54 -6.50
C PRO A 356 15.23 9.92 -7.85
N ILE A 357 16.48 10.05 -8.23
CA ILE A 357 17.02 9.36 -9.41
C ILE A 357 16.96 7.88 -9.04
N ALA A 358 16.13 7.10 -9.76
CA ALA A 358 16.04 5.67 -9.52
C ALA A 358 17.47 5.10 -9.58
N PHE A 359 17.91 4.42 -8.51
CA PHE A 359 19.08 3.58 -8.59
C PHE A 359 18.86 2.65 -9.78
N SER A 360 19.58 2.88 -10.87
CA SER A 360 19.77 1.85 -11.88
C SER A 360 20.27 0.64 -11.11
N SER A 361 19.63 -0.49 -11.29
CA SER A 361 19.98 -1.78 -10.68
C SER A 361 21.28 -2.35 -11.28
N GLU A 362 22.29 -1.53 -11.42
CA GLU A 362 23.67 -1.94 -11.44
C GLU A 362 24.11 -2.09 -9.98
N VAL A 363 23.62 -3.16 -9.36
CA VAL A 363 24.36 -3.82 -8.30
C VAL A 363 25.78 -3.94 -8.88
N ARG A 364 26.71 -3.18 -8.29
CA ARG A 364 28.12 -3.50 -8.40
C ARG A 364 28.23 -4.94 -7.92
N SER A 365 28.23 -5.86 -8.86
CA SER A 365 28.83 -7.18 -8.70
C SER A 365 30.29 -6.90 -8.43
N GLY A 366 30.59 -6.63 -7.16
CA GLY A 366 31.95 -6.60 -6.66
C GLY A 366 32.53 -7.97 -7.00
N SER A 367 33.27 -7.99 -8.08
CA SER A 367 34.15 -9.07 -8.47
C SER A 367 34.95 -9.51 -7.27
N ARG A 368 34.50 -10.59 -6.64
CA ARG A 368 35.39 -11.48 -5.94
C ARG A 368 36.09 -12.31 -7.02
N GLU A 369 37.01 -11.66 -7.72
CA GLU A 369 38.03 -12.35 -8.47
C GLU A 369 39.24 -12.59 -7.56
N GLU A 370 39.46 -13.87 -7.37
CA GLU A 370 40.75 -14.53 -7.30
C GLU A 370 41.79 -14.09 -6.28
N ASN A 371 41.80 -14.81 -5.18
CA ASN A 371 43.03 -15.22 -4.55
C ASN A 371 43.02 -16.75 -4.29
N ALA A 372 43.01 -17.50 -5.38
CA ALA A 372 43.26 -18.96 -5.37
C ALA A 372 44.39 -19.27 -6.36
N SER A 373 45.63 -18.92 -5.97
CA SER A 373 46.80 -19.64 -6.50
C SER A 373 48.08 -19.12 -5.83
N LYS A 374 48.49 -19.79 -4.76
CA LYS A 374 49.90 -20.08 -4.48
C LYS A 374 49.99 -21.12 -3.36
N LYS A 375 49.96 -22.38 -3.74
CA LYS A 375 50.60 -23.41 -2.93
C LYS A 375 52.11 -23.32 -3.20
N PRO A 376 52.96 -23.30 -2.17
CA PRO A 376 54.36 -23.70 -2.35
C PRO A 376 54.41 -25.22 -2.32
N SER A 377 54.97 -25.78 -3.39
CA SER A 377 55.59 -27.09 -3.39
C SER A 377 56.89 -26.95 -2.63
N ALA A 378 57.15 -27.87 -1.72
CA ALA A 378 58.48 -28.40 -1.43
C ALA A 378 58.43 -29.46 -0.36
N MET A 379 58.98 -30.54 -0.69
CA MET A 379 59.82 -31.48 0.04
C MET A 379 59.30 -32.05 1.34
#